data_9d48f60b2956f127ab1fae1456230661
#
_entry.id   9d48f60b2956f127ab1fae1456230661
#
_cell.length_a   1.000
_cell.length_b   1.000
_cell.length_c   1.000
_cell.angle_alpha   90.00
_cell.angle_beta   90.00
_cell.angle_gamma   90.00
#
_symmetry.space_group_name_H-M   'P 1'
#
loop_
_entity.id
_entity.type
_entity.pdbx_description
1 polymer ?
#
loop_
_entity_poly.entity_id
_entity_poly.type
_entity_poly.pdbx_seq_one_letter_code
_entity_poly.pdbx_strand_id
1 'polypeptide(L)'
;MKKFLGFILVFALAVLTFGGLVSSQDMNKMDNKMTSGMMVDKAMVDRIIANWKPTPQEVARTVIAKYGMPQEATEMRLVWHNNGPWKRTELVNEEIPHSFPKQHPDMLKQTISYQVPIDKFDDLAEYDGSVIVERTKGEISARCDKEEANFLALNLADDIVKGKKSVKEARKIYAASVLEMKNPEYMKGFLFQVSNIEMGDADKPAMMHNKEMKKSN
;
A
#
# COMPACT_ATOMS: atom_id res chain seq x y z
N MET A 1 -33.16 59.98 -57.66
CA MET A 1 -33.68 59.42 -56.42
C MET A 1 -33.86 57.91 -56.62
N LYS A 2 -32.86 57.13 -56.20
CA LYS A 2 -32.86 55.64 -56.36
C LYS A 2 -33.13 55.04 -55.03
N LYS A 3 -34.23 54.30 -54.88
CA LYS A 3 -34.58 53.50 -53.66
C LYS A 3 -33.83 52.20 -53.68
N PHE A 4 -32.99 51.94 -52.70
CA PHE A 4 -32.36 50.62 -52.44
C PHE A 4 -33.32 49.80 -51.61
N LEU A 5 -33.71 48.64 -52.13
CA LEU A 5 -34.54 47.66 -51.43
C LEU A 5 -33.58 46.63 -50.81
N GLY A 6 -33.44 46.63 -49.51
CA GLY A 6 -32.59 45.65 -48.80
C GLY A 6 -33.33 44.34 -48.63
N PHE A 7 -32.77 43.26 -49.18
CA PHE A 7 -33.22 41.89 -48.96
C PHE A 7 -32.63 41.37 -47.63
N ILE A 8 -33.46 41.12 -46.65
CA ILE A 8 -33.06 40.44 -45.43
C ILE A 8 -33.21 38.94 -45.66
N LEU A 9 -32.07 38.22 -45.70
CA LEU A 9 -32.04 36.78 -45.81
C LEU A 9 -32.05 36.21 -44.36
N VAL A 10 -33.16 35.61 -43.97
CA VAL A 10 -33.28 34.90 -42.70
C VAL A 10 -32.76 33.49 -42.88
N PHE A 11 -31.58 33.21 -42.32
CA PHE A 11 -31.07 31.84 -42.19
C PHE A 11 -31.74 31.18 -40.99
N ALA A 12 -32.68 30.26 -41.23
CA ALA A 12 -33.19 29.35 -40.23
C ALA A 12 -32.18 28.25 -39.96
N LEU A 13 -31.50 28.31 -38.80
CA LEU A 13 -30.60 27.26 -38.35
C LEU A 13 -31.43 26.12 -37.72
N ALA A 14 -31.61 25.05 -38.44
CA ALA A 14 -32.25 23.84 -37.93
C ALA A 14 -31.26 23.11 -37.01
N VAL A 15 -31.42 23.24 -35.70
CA VAL A 15 -30.68 22.43 -34.70
C VAL A 15 -31.36 21.07 -34.65
N LEU A 16 -30.78 20.08 -35.30
CA LEU A 16 -31.13 18.68 -35.11
C LEU A 16 -30.57 18.19 -33.76
N THR A 17 -31.38 18.22 -32.70
CA THR A 17 -31.08 17.56 -31.42
C THR A 17 -31.27 16.07 -31.62
N PHE A 18 -30.17 15.34 -31.82
CA PHE A 18 -30.13 13.90 -31.64
C PHE A 18 -30.14 13.60 -30.12
N GLY A 19 -31.29 13.71 -29.51
CA GLY A 19 -31.58 13.23 -28.16
C GLY A 19 -31.92 11.75 -28.23
N GLY A 20 -30.90 10.89 -28.26
CA GLY A 20 -31.13 9.47 -28.03
C GLY A 20 -31.59 9.28 -26.59
N LEU A 21 -32.84 8.89 -26.36
CA LEU A 21 -33.35 8.44 -25.06
C LEU A 21 -32.57 7.17 -24.69
N VAL A 22 -31.59 7.30 -23.78
CA VAL A 22 -30.97 6.14 -23.12
C VAL A 22 -32.04 5.53 -22.22
N SER A 23 -32.41 4.28 -22.48
CA SER A 23 -33.44 3.60 -21.70
C SER A 23 -32.96 3.38 -20.25
N SER A 24 -33.90 3.33 -19.32
CA SER A 24 -33.59 3.01 -17.91
C SER A 24 -32.93 1.64 -17.74
N GLN A 25 -33.10 0.74 -18.70
CA GLN A 25 -32.44 -0.56 -18.75
C GLN A 25 -30.97 -0.43 -19.20
N ASP A 26 -30.64 0.51 -20.07
CA ASP A 26 -29.26 0.78 -20.47
C ASP A 26 -28.49 1.52 -19.36
N MET A 27 -29.15 2.41 -18.64
CA MET A 27 -28.57 3.05 -17.44
C MET A 27 -28.31 2.02 -16.33
N ASN A 28 -29.24 1.13 -16.03
CA ASN A 28 -29.03 0.05 -15.05
C ASN A 28 -27.93 -0.94 -15.49
N LYS A 29 -27.75 -1.13 -16.78
CA LYS A 29 -26.67 -1.98 -17.33
C LYS A 29 -25.32 -1.28 -17.30
N MET A 30 -25.29 0.04 -17.47
CA MET A 30 -24.10 0.88 -17.27
C MET A 30 -23.74 1.00 -15.78
N ASP A 31 -24.71 1.22 -14.90
CA ASP A 31 -24.50 1.26 -13.44
C ASP A 31 -24.03 -0.10 -12.88
N ASN A 32 -24.59 -1.21 -13.35
CA ASN A 32 -24.11 -2.55 -13.00
C ASN A 32 -22.71 -2.87 -13.58
N LYS A 33 -22.32 -2.22 -14.66
CA LYS A 33 -20.97 -2.35 -15.24
C LYS A 33 -19.97 -1.41 -14.56
N MET A 34 -20.43 -0.28 -14.00
CA MET A 34 -19.61 0.64 -13.19
C MET A 34 -19.46 0.20 -11.73
N THR A 35 -20.48 -0.47 -11.16
CA THR A 35 -20.44 -1.05 -9.79
C THR A 35 -19.81 -2.44 -9.73
N SER A 36 -19.71 -3.16 -10.83
CA SER A 36 -18.73 -4.23 -11.00
C SER A 36 -17.37 -3.56 -11.15
N GLY A 37 -16.76 -3.18 -10.01
CA GLY A 37 -15.38 -2.74 -9.99
C GLY A 37 -14.60 -3.71 -10.85
N MET A 38 -13.81 -3.20 -11.81
CA MET A 38 -13.08 -4.00 -12.78
C MET A 38 -12.24 -5.00 -12.00
N MET A 39 -12.77 -6.22 -11.81
CA MET A 39 -12.05 -7.27 -11.10
C MET A 39 -10.75 -7.47 -11.84
N VAL A 40 -9.66 -7.36 -11.10
CA VAL A 40 -8.32 -7.59 -11.64
C VAL A 40 -8.26 -9.05 -12.09
N ASP A 41 -8.33 -9.26 -13.41
CA ASP A 41 -8.25 -10.59 -13.98
C ASP A 41 -6.79 -11.03 -14.23
N LYS A 42 -6.61 -12.34 -14.34
CA LYS A 42 -5.28 -12.92 -14.58
C LYS A 42 -4.62 -12.38 -15.86
N ALA A 43 -5.37 -12.22 -16.95
CA ALA A 43 -4.81 -11.76 -18.20
C ALA A 43 -4.34 -10.30 -18.12
N MET A 44 -5.02 -9.46 -17.36
CA MET A 44 -4.60 -8.09 -17.07
C MET A 44 -3.29 -8.09 -16.28
N VAL A 45 -3.20 -8.87 -15.19
CA VAL A 45 -1.99 -8.95 -14.35
C VAL A 45 -0.82 -9.49 -15.16
N ASP A 46 -1.02 -10.58 -15.93
CA ASP A 46 0.02 -11.16 -16.77
C ASP A 46 0.59 -10.14 -17.77
N ARG A 47 -0.25 -9.30 -18.38
CA ARG A 47 0.21 -8.22 -19.29
C ARG A 47 1.00 -7.15 -18.54
N ILE A 48 0.56 -6.76 -17.35
CA ILE A 48 1.24 -5.77 -16.52
C ILE A 48 2.64 -6.26 -16.15
N ILE A 49 2.73 -7.44 -15.53
CA ILE A 49 4.00 -7.97 -15.03
C ILE A 49 4.96 -8.39 -16.15
N ALA A 50 4.46 -8.69 -17.37
CA ALA A 50 5.31 -9.00 -18.51
C ALA A 50 6.25 -7.84 -18.90
N ASN A 51 5.87 -6.61 -18.57
CA ASN A 51 6.66 -5.39 -18.83
C ASN A 51 7.51 -4.96 -17.62
N TRP A 52 7.46 -5.71 -16.51
CA TRP A 52 8.21 -5.39 -15.30
C TRP A 52 9.68 -5.80 -15.42
N LYS A 53 10.53 -5.22 -14.58
CA LYS A 53 11.91 -5.67 -14.39
C LYS A 53 11.92 -7.14 -13.93
N PRO A 54 12.98 -7.90 -14.23
CA PRO A 54 13.04 -9.34 -13.95
C PRO A 54 12.78 -9.69 -12.47
N THR A 55 13.41 -8.99 -11.53
CA THR A 55 13.28 -9.29 -10.10
C THR A 55 11.86 -9.03 -9.59
N PRO A 56 11.25 -7.84 -9.77
CA PRO A 56 9.85 -7.61 -9.40
C PRO A 56 8.87 -8.59 -10.09
N GLN A 57 9.13 -8.98 -11.34
CA GLN A 57 8.31 -9.95 -12.06
C GLN A 57 8.33 -11.33 -11.40
N GLU A 58 9.50 -11.80 -10.96
CA GLU A 58 9.66 -13.09 -10.25
C GLU A 58 8.96 -13.04 -8.89
N VAL A 59 9.14 -11.95 -8.13
CA VAL A 59 8.46 -11.74 -6.85
C VAL A 59 6.94 -11.71 -7.04
N ALA A 60 6.43 -11.05 -8.09
CA ALA A 60 5.01 -11.03 -8.42
C ALA A 60 4.45 -12.44 -8.60
N ARG A 61 5.13 -13.28 -9.37
CA ARG A 61 4.72 -14.69 -9.59
C ARG A 61 4.70 -15.48 -8.28
N THR A 62 5.69 -15.28 -7.41
CA THR A 62 5.77 -15.91 -6.10
C THR A 62 4.59 -15.54 -5.21
N VAL A 63 4.28 -14.23 -5.11
CA VAL A 63 3.16 -13.73 -4.31
C VAL A 63 1.82 -14.21 -4.86
N ILE A 64 1.64 -14.17 -6.20
CA ILE A 64 0.44 -14.68 -6.88
C ILE A 64 0.26 -16.18 -6.64
N ALA A 65 1.31 -16.97 -6.70
CA ALA A 65 1.24 -18.40 -6.45
C ALA A 65 0.81 -18.72 -5.01
N LYS A 66 1.20 -17.88 -4.05
CA LYS A 66 0.88 -18.06 -2.64
C LYS A 66 -0.49 -17.51 -2.24
N TYR A 67 -0.86 -16.35 -2.74
CA TYR A 67 -2.03 -15.57 -2.27
C TYR A 67 -3.11 -15.34 -3.32
N GLY A 68 -2.91 -15.80 -4.54
CA GLY A 68 -3.82 -15.54 -5.66
C GLY A 68 -3.62 -14.17 -6.30
N MET A 69 -4.59 -13.77 -7.13
CA MET A 69 -4.54 -12.49 -7.83
C MET A 69 -4.64 -11.30 -6.88
N PRO A 70 -3.95 -10.18 -7.17
CA PRO A 70 -4.06 -8.97 -6.38
C PRO A 70 -5.47 -8.36 -6.53
N GLN A 71 -5.90 -7.58 -5.54
CA GLN A 71 -7.14 -6.82 -5.61
C GLN A 71 -6.97 -5.49 -6.39
N GLU A 72 -5.72 -4.96 -6.44
CA GLU A 72 -5.40 -3.78 -7.22
C GLU A 72 -4.19 -4.05 -8.11
N ALA A 73 -4.25 -3.59 -9.36
CA ALA A 73 -3.15 -3.70 -10.31
C ALA A 73 -3.03 -2.44 -11.15
N THR A 74 -1.83 -1.90 -11.23
CA THR A 74 -1.43 -0.82 -12.11
C THR A 74 -0.14 -1.19 -12.82
N GLU A 75 0.28 -0.42 -13.82
CA GLU A 75 1.55 -0.67 -14.52
C GLU A 75 2.77 -0.72 -13.59
N MET A 76 2.71 -0.04 -12.44
CA MET A 76 3.83 0.09 -11.50
C MET A 76 3.63 -0.65 -10.20
N ARG A 77 2.42 -1.17 -9.88
CA ARG A 77 2.13 -1.71 -8.56
C ARG A 77 1.02 -2.76 -8.58
N LEU A 78 1.22 -3.80 -7.76
CA LEU A 78 0.19 -4.78 -7.37
C LEU A 78 -0.07 -4.68 -5.87
N VAL A 79 -1.34 -4.80 -5.44
CA VAL A 79 -1.74 -4.74 -4.03
C VAL A 79 -2.67 -5.89 -3.68
N TRP A 80 -2.36 -6.55 -2.58
CA TRP A 80 -3.20 -7.54 -1.91
C TRP A 80 -3.63 -7.00 -0.55
N HIS A 81 -4.91 -7.16 -0.23
CA HIS A 81 -5.47 -6.80 1.06
C HIS A 81 -5.84 -8.05 1.84
N ASN A 82 -5.52 -8.07 3.14
CA ASN A 82 -5.85 -9.15 4.06
C ASN A 82 -5.41 -10.53 3.53
N ASN A 83 -4.17 -10.62 3.07
CA ASN A 83 -3.60 -11.82 2.48
C ASN A 83 -2.73 -12.58 3.49
N GLY A 84 -3.20 -13.74 3.94
CA GLY A 84 -2.53 -14.52 4.99
C GLY A 84 -2.40 -13.71 6.29
N PRO A 85 -1.18 -13.56 6.86
CA PRO A 85 -0.99 -12.79 8.10
C PRO A 85 -0.86 -11.29 7.88
N TRP A 86 -0.89 -10.83 6.63
CA TRP A 86 -0.64 -9.45 6.25
C TRP A 86 -1.96 -8.67 6.12
N LYS A 87 -1.99 -7.48 6.70
CA LYS A 87 -3.06 -6.51 6.44
C LYS A 87 -3.01 -6.02 4.99
N ARG A 88 -1.81 -5.87 4.46
CA ARG A 88 -1.57 -5.44 3.08
C ARG A 88 -0.20 -5.90 2.58
N THR A 89 -0.17 -6.37 1.35
CA THR A 89 1.06 -6.61 0.59
C THR A 89 1.06 -5.69 -0.63
N GLU A 90 2.13 -4.94 -0.81
CA GLU A 90 2.34 -4.03 -1.94
C GLU A 90 3.64 -4.43 -2.64
N LEU A 91 3.56 -4.71 -3.93
CA LEU A 91 4.71 -5.00 -4.76
C LEU A 91 4.82 -3.92 -5.85
N VAL A 92 6.00 -3.34 -5.98
CA VAL A 92 6.26 -2.27 -6.96
C VAL A 92 7.26 -2.72 -8.03
N ASN A 93 7.10 -2.21 -9.26
CA ASN A 93 8.06 -2.41 -10.34
C ASN A 93 9.26 -1.43 -10.21
N GLU A 94 9.84 -1.40 -9.02
CA GLU A 94 10.97 -0.56 -8.67
C GLU A 94 11.96 -1.36 -7.82
N GLU A 95 13.23 -1.35 -8.19
CA GLU A 95 14.28 -2.02 -7.43
C GLU A 95 15.03 -0.97 -6.60
N ILE A 96 14.63 -0.79 -5.33
CA ILE A 96 15.22 0.17 -4.41
C ILE A 96 16.47 -0.47 -3.79
N PRO A 97 17.70 0.06 -4.04
CA PRO A 97 18.90 -0.55 -3.51
C PRO A 97 18.94 -0.52 -1.98
N HIS A 98 19.17 -1.67 -1.36
CA HIS A 98 19.37 -1.82 0.07
C HIS A 98 20.62 -2.66 0.34
N SER A 99 21.46 -2.24 1.31
CA SER A 99 22.77 -2.84 1.53
C SER A 99 22.90 -3.61 2.86
N PHE A 100 21.78 -3.81 3.58
CA PHE A 100 21.80 -4.55 4.83
C PHE A 100 20.96 -5.84 4.74
N PRO A 101 21.47 -7.01 5.18
CA PRO A 101 22.84 -7.31 5.65
C PRO A 101 23.82 -7.54 4.50
N LYS A 102 23.34 -7.61 3.28
CA LYS A 102 24.06 -7.64 2.01
C LYS A 102 23.25 -6.88 0.96
N GLN A 103 23.88 -6.51 -0.14
CA GLN A 103 23.19 -5.79 -1.21
C GLN A 103 22.06 -6.64 -1.82
N HIS A 104 20.86 -6.07 -1.89
CA HIS A 104 19.66 -6.61 -2.52
C HIS A 104 18.70 -5.46 -2.88
N PRO A 105 17.74 -5.67 -3.78
CA PRO A 105 16.71 -4.67 -4.05
C PRO A 105 15.49 -4.88 -3.14
N ASP A 106 14.91 -3.78 -2.70
CA ASP A 106 13.65 -3.74 -1.98
C ASP A 106 12.50 -3.41 -2.92
N MET A 107 11.42 -4.21 -2.92
CA MET A 107 10.24 -3.97 -3.74
C MET A 107 8.94 -4.51 -3.14
N LEU A 108 9.03 -5.51 -2.27
CA LEU A 108 7.88 -6.16 -1.63
C LEU A 108 7.68 -5.59 -0.23
N LYS A 109 6.73 -4.66 -0.07
CA LYS A 109 6.34 -4.12 1.23
C LYS A 109 5.17 -4.92 1.80
N GLN A 110 5.31 -5.41 3.03
CA GLN A 110 4.25 -6.13 3.73
C GLN A 110 3.97 -5.48 5.08
N THR A 111 2.70 -5.24 5.34
CA THR A 111 2.20 -4.39 6.44
C THR A 111 1.34 -5.21 7.40
N ILE A 112 1.50 -4.96 8.69
CA ILE A 112 0.62 -5.47 9.75
C ILE A 112 0.08 -4.32 10.61
N SER A 113 -1.02 -4.57 11.34
CA SER A 113 -1.45 -3.68 12.41
C SER A 113 -0.52 -3.84 13.60
N TYR A 114 0.12 -2.76 14.02
CA TYR A 114 1.07 -2.78 15.13
C TYR A 114 1.31 -1.37 15.65
N GLN A 115 1.06 -1.15 16.95
CA GLN A 115 1.28 0.15 17.58
C GLN A 115 2.72 0.21 18.12
N VAL A 116 3.54 1.04 17.50
CA VAL A 116 4.90 1.31 17.98
C VAL A 116 4.87 2.46 18.98
N PRO A 117 5.42 2.28 20.21
CA PRO A 117 5.63 3.39 21.15
C PRO A 117 6.56 4.46 20.56
N ILE A 118 6.32 5.74 20.86
CA ILE A 118 7.06 6.87 20.30
C ILE A 118 8.55 6.78 20.59
N ASP A 119 8.92 6.35 21.78
CA ASP A 119 10.30 6.17 22.25
C ASP A 119 11.05 5.01 21.56
N LYS A 120 10.39 4.29 20.61
CA LYS A 120 10.99 3.22 19.84
C LYS A 120 11.19 3.54 18.36
N PHE A 121 10.82 4.73 17.92
CA PHE A 121 10.97 5.12 16.52
C PHE A 121 12.43 5.21 16.10
N ASP A 122 13.28 5.84 16.92
CA ASP A 122 14.70 5.98 16.65
C ASP A 122 15.40 4.62 16.63
N ASP A 123 15.07 3.74 17.58
CA ASP A 123 15.59 2.37 17.64
C ASP A 123 15.25 1.60 16.34
N LEU A 124 14.02 1.70 15.86
CA LEU A 124 13.61 1.02 14.62
C LEU A 124 14.23 1.64 13.37
N ALA A 125 14.40 2.96 13.32
CA ALA A 125 15.07 3.65 12.23
C ALA A 125 16.55 3.29 12.15
N GLU A 126 17.23 3.14 13.30
CA GLU A 126 18.61 2.65 13.36
C GLU A 126 18.74 1.17 13.00
N TYR A 127 17.71 0.38 13.38
CA TYR A 127 17.69 -1.06 13.14
C TYR A 127 17.69 -1.39 11.64
N ASP A 128 16.72 -0.85 10.89
CA ASP A 128 16.56 -1.16 9.47
C ASP A 128 15.79 -0.03 8.75
N GLY A 129 16.42 0.60 7.76
CA GLY A 129 15.80 1.67 6.98
C GLY A 129 14.61 1.23 6.13
N SER A 130 14.38 -0.07 5.99
CA SER A 130 13.24 -0.65 5.28
C SER A 130 12.10 -1.09 6.22
N VAL A 131 12.26 -0.90 7.54
CA VAL A 131 11.16 -0.99 8.51
C VAL A 131 10.49 0.38 8.62
N ILE A 132 9.19 0.44 8.32
CA ILE A 132 8.44 1.68 8.17
C ILE A 132 7.31 1.70 9.18
N VAL A 133 7.24 2.74 10.01
CA VAL A 133 6.19 2.92 11.02
C VAL A 133 5.24 4.03 10.59
N GLU A 134 3.94 3.73 10.53
CA GLU A 134 2.87 4.69 10.28
C GLU A 134 2.04 4.88 11.55
N ARG A 135 2.42 5.86 12.37
CA ARG A 135 1.91 6.04 13.73
C ARG A 135 0.39 6.24 13.77
N THR A 136 -0.15 7.13 12.95
CA THR A 136 -1.59 7.44 12.91
C THR A 136 -2.42 6.25 12.46
N LYS A 137 -1.89 5.44 11.55
CA LYS A 137 -2.57 4.22 11.10
C LYS A 137 -2.43 3.05 12.08
N GLY A 138 -1.49 3.10 13.03
CA GLY A 138 -1.15 1.96 13.86
C GLY A 138 -0.62 0.80 13.03
N GLU A 139 0.28 1.10 12.08
CA GLU A 139 0.84 0.12 11.16
C GLU A 139 2.37 0.10 11.24
N ILE A 140 2.93 -1.09 11.10
CA ILE A 140 4.35 -1.29 10.79
C ILE A 140 4.48 -2.12 9.52
N SER A 141 5.46 -1.80 8.70
CA SER A 141 5.76 -2.51 7.46
C SER A 141 7.23 -2.87 7.41
N ALA A 142 7.55 -3.97 6.74
CA ALA A 142 8.90 -4.23 6.24
C ALA A 142 8.88 -4.30 4.71
N ARG A 143 9.96 -3.87 4.09
CA ARG A 143 10.15 -3.95 2.64
C ARG A 143 11.44 -4.67 2.32
N CYS A 144 11.36 -5.72 1.51
CA CYS A 144 12.49 -6.52 1.07
C CYS A 144 12.25 -7.10 -0.33
N ASP A 145 13.07 -8.06 -0.77
CA ASP A 145 12.88 -8.84 -1.99
C ASP A 145 11.98 -10.08 -1.80
N LYS A 146 11.70 -10.47 -0.54
CA LYS A 146 10.95 -11.69 -0.22
C LYS A 146 10.26 -11.62 1.15
N GLU A 147 9.18 -12.40 1.26
CA GLU A 147 8.35 -12.43 2.46
C GLU A 147 9.09 -12.95 3.70
N GLU A 148 9.95 -13.95 3.56
CA GLU A 148 10.73 -14.52 4.66
C GLU A 148 11.59 -13.45 5.35
N ALA A 149 12.16 -12.54 4.56
CA ALA A 149 12.93 -11.42 5.09
C ALA A 149 12.05 -10.37 5.78
N ASN A 150 10.82 -10.16 5.30
CA ASN A 150 9.85 -9.29 5.97
C ASN A 150 9.39 -9.88 7.31
N PHE A 151 9.18 -11.19 7.41
CA PHE A 151 8.94 -11.84 8.72
C PHE A 151 10.11 -11.63 9.66
N LEU A 152 11.33 -11.87 9.20
CA LEU A 152 12.54 -11.67 10.00
C LEU A 152 12.65 -10.24 10.51
N ALA A 153 12.46 -9.26 9.61
CA ALA A 153 12.53 -7.84 9.94
C ALA A 153 11.50 -7.46 11.03
N LEU A 154 10.25 -7.88 10.88
CA LEU A 154 9.18 -7.51 11.82
C LEU A 154 9.23 -8.30 13.13
N ASN A 155 9.69 -9.55 13.14
CA ASN A 155 9.92 -10.29 14.37
C ASN A 155 11.02 -9.63 15.24
N LEU A 156 12.10 -9.20 14.60
CA LEU A 156 13.17 -8.50 15.32
C LEU A 156 12.78 -7.08 15.72
N ALA A 157 11.93 -6.41 14.92
CA ALA A 157 11.34 -5.14 15.32
C ALA A 157 10.46 -5.28 16.57
N ASP A 158 9.65 -6.34 16.69
CA ASP A 158 8.88 -6.65 17.90
C ASP A 158 9.78 -6.90 19.11
N ASP A 159 10.88 -7.63 18.91
CA ASP A 159 11.86 -7.87 19.99
C ASP A 159 12.53 -6.56 20.47
N ILE A 160 12.81 -5.61 19.57
CA ILE A 160 13.33 -4.28 19.94
C ILE A 160 12.27 -3.47 20.69
N VAL A 161 11.06 -3.40 20.15
CA VAL A 161 9.95 -2.66 20.78
C VAL A 161 9.66 -3.16 22.19
N LYS A 162 9.70 -4.46 22.40
CA LYS A 162 9.49 -5.10 23.71
C LYS A 162 10.71 -5.10 24.62
N GLY A 163 11.84 -4.52 24.18
CA GLY A 163 13.08 -4.49 24.96
C GLY A 163 13.76 -5.84 25.17
N LYS A 164 13.35 -6.86 24.38
CA LYS A 164 13.97 -8.19 24.46
C LYS A 164 15.36 -8.22 23.81
N LYS A 165 15.60 -7.33 22.84
CA LYS A 165 16.86 -7.19 22.13
C LYS A 165 17.19 -5.72 21.91
N SER A 166 18.47 -5.39 21.98
CA SER A 166 18.99 -4.12 21.50
C SER A 166 19.01 -4.10 19.96
N VAL A 167 19.08 -2.91 19.39
CA VAL A 167 19.28 -2.72 17.93
C VAL A 167 20.49 -3.50 17.43
N LYS A 168 21.61 -3.44 18.14
CA LYS A 168 22.85 -4.16 17.78
C LYS A 168 22.68 -5.68 17.76
N GLU A 169 21.96 -6.25 18.75
CA GLU A 169 21.67 -7.68 18.81
C GLU A 169 20.73 -8.09 17.69
N ALA A 170 19.66 -7.33 17.44
CA ALA A 170 18.73 -7.57 16.35
C ALA A 170 19.43 -7.57 14.99
N ARG A 171 20.28 -6.58 14.72
CA ARG A 171 21.07 -6.51 13.47
C ARG A 171 22.02 -7.71 13.32
N LYS A 172 22.64 -8.16 14.41
CA LYS A 172 23.50 -9.35 14.40
C LYS A 172 22.72 -10.62 14.07
N ILE A 173 21.52 -10.79 14.67
CA ILE A 173 20.67 -11.93 14.40
C ILE A 173 20.17 -11.89 12.97
N TYR A 174 19.73 -10.72 12.47
CA TYR A 174 19.32 -10.54 11.09
C TYR A 174 20.41 -11.00 10.12
N ALA A 175 21.63 -10.50 10.29
CA ALA A 175 22.76 -10.87 9.44
C ALA A 175 23.04 -12.38 9.49
N ALA A 176 23.06 -12.99 10.68
CA ALA A 176 23.27 -14.43 10.82
C ALA A 176 22.14 -15.26 10.17
N SER A 177 20.89 -14.77 10.23
CA SER A 177 19.74 -15.46 9.61
C SER A 177 19.83 -15.46 8.09
N VAL A 178 20.21 -14.32 7.49
CA VAL A 178 20.29 -14.18 6.02
C VAL A 178 21.58 -14.78 5.44
N LEU A 179 22.73 -14.57 6.10
CA LEU A 179 24.02 -14.97 5.56
C LEU A 179 24.42 -16.40 5.92
N GLU A 180 23.98 -16.90 7.07
CA GLU A 180 24.40 -18.17 7.62
C GLU A 180 23.21 -19.15 7.79
N MET A 181 22.00 -18.78 7.38
CA MET A 181 20.77 -19.55 7.53
C MET A 181 20.47 -19.98 8.99
N LYS A 182 20.92 -19.17 9.94
CA LYS A 182 20.63 -19.35 11.36
C LYS A 182 19.27 -18.77 11.72
N ASN A 183 18.71 -19.21 12.88
CA ASN A 183 17.41 -18.73 13.41
C ASN A 183 16.26 -18.79 12.37
N PRO A 184 16.05 -19.92 11.68
CA PRO A 184 15.05 -20.01 10.61
C PRO A 184 13.62 -19.77 11.10
N GLU A 185 13.34 -19.87 12.40
CA GLU A 185 12.03 -19.59 13.00
C GLU A 185 11.59 -18.14 12.77
N TYR A 186 12.51 -17.19 12.76
CA TYR A 186 12.21 -15.77 12.49
C TYR A 186 11.70 -15.51 11.06
N MET A 187 11.95 -16.43 10.13
CA MET A 187 11.65 -16.28 8.71
C MET A 187 10.38 -17.04 8.28
N LYS A 188 9.80 -17.87 9.13
CA LYS A 188 8.68 -18.77 8.77
C LYS A 188 7.30 -18.18 9.05
N GLY A 189 7.22 -17.13 9.85
CA GLY A 189 5.98 -16.50 10.29
C GLY A 189 6.24 -15.58 11.47
N PHE A 190 5.17 -14.98 12.02
CA PHE A 190 5.29 -14.14 13.22
C PHE A 190 5.49 -14.99 14.47
N LEU A 191 6.43 -14.56 15.31
CA LEU A 191 6.71 -15.12 16.63
C LEU A 191 5.91 -14.42 17.74
N PHE A 192 5.06 -13.50 17.36
CA PHE A 192 4.15 -12.76 18.23
C PHE A 192 2.74 -12.73 17.64
N GLN A 193 1.76 -12.41 18.47
CA GLN A 193 0.38 -12.28 18.01
C GLN A 193 0.19 -10.91 17.34
N VAL A 194 -0.18 -10.91 16.07
CA VAL A 194 -0.60 -9.70 15.37
C VAL A 194 -2.00 -9.34 15.85
N SER A 195 -2.14 -8.15 16.43
CA SER A 195 -3.43 -7.66 16.93
C SER A 195 -4.15 -6.87 15.85
N ASN A 196 -5.47 -7.02 15.75
CA ASN A 196 -6.30 -6.09 15.00
C ASN A 196 -6.42 -4.80 15.83
N ILE A 197 -5.56 -3.83 15.56
CA ILE A 197 -5.63 -2.52 16.19
C ILE A 197 -6.52 -1.65 15.30
N GLU A 198 -7.54 -1.03 15.91
CA GLU A 198 -8.31 -0.01 15.21
C GLU A 198 -7.39 1.17 14.88
N MET A 199 -7.54 1.70 13.67
CA MET A 199 -6.84 2.92 13.29
C MET A 199 -7.33 4.05 14.17
N GLY A 200 -6.41 4.82 14.72
CA GLY A 200 -6.73 5.95 15.57
C GLY A 200 -5.58 6.92 15.67
N ASP A 201 -5.92 8.19 15.72
CA ASP A 201 -4.92 9.22 15.95
C ASP A 201 -4.40 9.13 17.39
N ALA A 202 -3.11 8.90 17.51
CA ALA A 202 -2.43 8.90 18.80
C ALA A 202 -2.06 10.31 19.29
N ASP A 203 -2.34 11.34 18.50
CA ASP A 203 -2.03 12.73 18.84
C ASP A 203 -3.13 13.36 19.66
N LYS A 204 -2.74 14.15 20.67
CA LYS A 204 -3.69 14.95 21.43
C LYS A 204 -4.07 16.19 20.62
N PRO A 205 -5.37 16.59 20.60
CA PRO A 205 -5.77 17.84 19.95
C PRO A 205 -4.98 19.04 20.51
N ALA A 206 -4.40 19.84 19.63
CA ALA A 206 -3.62 21.04 20.01
C ALA A 206 -4.47 22.11 20.72
N MET A 207 -5.80 22.04 20.60
CA MET A 207 -6.76 23.02 21.12
C MET A 207 -7.60 22.45 22.26
N MET A 208 -7.02 22.23 23.42
CA MET A 208 -7.77 22.09 24.68
C MET A 208 -7.75 23.37 25.53
N HIS A 209 -7.20 24.50 25.00
CA HIS A 209 -6.89 25.68 25.81
C HIS A 209 -8.02 26.73 25.98
N ASN A 210 -9.15 26.61 25.30
CA ASN A 210 -10.17 27.66 25.31
C ASN A 210 -11.40 27.42 26.22
N LYS A 211 -11.47 26.31 26.97
CA LYS A 211 -12.60 26.06 27.87
C LYS A 211 -12.28 26.31 29.35
N GLU A 212 -11.02 26.37 29.76
CA GLU A 212 -10.65 26.58 31.16
C GLU A 212 -10.49 28.07 31.51
N MET A 213 -10.17 28.94 30.53
CA MET A 213 -10.04 30.39 30.80
C MET A 213 -11.35 31.17 30.95
N LYS A 214 -12.52 30.53 30.73
CA LYS A 214 -13.84 31.19 30.93
C LYS A 214 -14.49 30.88 32.27
N LYS A 215 -13.81 30.14 33.18
CA LYS A 215 -14.33 29.81 34.51
C LYS A 215 -13.64 30.54 35.65
N SER A 216 -12.72 31.48 35.37
CA SER A 216 -12.00 32.25 36.38
C SER A 216 -12.24 33.77 36.28
N ASN A 217 -13.43 34.19 35.85
CA ASN A 217 -13.91 35.57 35.99
C ASN A 217 -15.29 35.59 36.62
#